data_72f4a009d07f52ebb7ade83ed2184486
#
_entry.id   72f4a009d07f52ebb7ade83ed2184486
#
_cell.length_a   1.000
_cell.length_b   1.000
_cell.length_c   1.000
_cell.angle_alpha   90.00
_cell.angle_beta   90.00
_cell.angle_gamma   90.00
#
_symmetry.space_group_name_H-M   'P 1'
#
loop_
_entity.id
_entity.type
_entity.pdbx_description
1 polymer ?
#
loop_
_entity_poly.entity_id
_entity_poly.type
_entity_poly.pdbx_seq_one_letter_code
_entity_poly.pdbx_strand_id
1 'polypeptide(L)'
;MSRARQELLSRTALGVFRLNGQFLAVAEELARPAGLTAARWQVLGAVLAEPLPVAGIARAMGITRQSVQRIADLLVERGLAEYRPNPAHRRAKLLAPTEAGRAAVARIGPRHAAFADRLADSFGEAELASAVELLERLAVVLDKLDPAVTEP
;
A
#
# COMPACT_ATOMS: atom_id res chain seq x y z
N MET A 1 3.48 -28.96 -20.19
CA MET A 1 2.58 -28.27 -19.24
C MET A 1 3.35 -27.33 -18.32
N SER A 2 4.47 -27.74 -17.80
CA SER A 2 5.28 -26.94 -16.89
C SER A 2 5.73 -25.59 -17.47
N ARG A 3 6.25 -25.59 -18.71
CA ARG A 3 6.79 -24.39 -19.37
C ARG A 3 5.75 -23.26 -19.54
N ALA A 4 4.54 -23.60 -19.96
CA ALA A 4 3.47 -22.62 -20.13
C ALA A 4 3.05 -21.98 -18.79
N ARG A 5 2.97 -22.79 -17.73
CA ARG A 5 2.65 -22.29 -16.38
C ARG A 5 3.78 -21.45 -15.80
N GLN A 6 5.03 -21.82 -16.04
CA GLN A 6 6.19 -21.02 -15.64
C GLN A 6 6.19 -19.66 -16.35
N GLU A 7 5.87 -19.63 -17.64
CA GLU A 7 5.75 -18.38 -18.39
C GLU A 7 4.63 -17.48 -17.84
N LEU A 8 3.47 -18.04 -17.54
CA LEU A 8 2.36 -17.30 -16.94
C LEU A 8 2.76 -16.71 -15.57
N LEU A 9 3.42 -17.50 -14.72
CA LEU A 9 3.92 -17.00 -13.44
C LEU A 9 4.89 -15.84 -13.64
N SER A 10 5.87 -15.99 -14.52
CA SER A 10 6.88 -14.96 -14.78
C SER A 10 6.24 -13.68 -15.32
N ARG A 11 5.34 -13.79 -16.28
CA ARG A 11 4.63 -12.64 -16.85
C ARG A 11 3.75 -11.93 -15.82
N THR A 12 3.07 -12.70 -14.97
CA THR A 12 2.26 -12.14 -13.88
C THR A 12 3.13 -11.36 -12.91
N ALA A 13 4.22 -11.96 -12.43
CA ALA A 13 5.12 -11.29 -11.48
C ALA A 13 5.77 -10.04 -12.08
N LEU A 14 6.28 -10.13 -13.30
CA LEU A 14 6.90 -8.96 -13.98
C LEU A 14 5.87 -7.86 -14.24
N GLY A 15 4.64 -8.21 -14.60
CA GLY A 15 3.55 -7.26 -14.78
C GLY A 15 3.22 -6.52 -13.49
N VAL A 16 3.14 -7.23 -12.37
CA VAL A 16 2.91 -6.63 -11.06
C VAL A 16 4.05 -5.70 -10.66
N PHE A 17 5.31 -6.12 -10.86
CA PHE A 17 6.47 -5.27 -10.54
C PHE A 17 6.49 -3.99 -11.37
N ARG A 18 6.18 -4.07 -12.65
CA ARG A 18 6.07 -2.89 -13.51
C ARG A 18 4.94 -1.97 -13.06
N LEU A 19 3.76 -2.50 -12.80
CA LEU A 19 2.62 -1.73 -12.29
C LEU A 19 2.94 -1.06 -10.96
N ASN A 20 3.62 -1.75 -10.07
CA ASN A 20 4.04 -1.18 -8.80
C ASN A 20 4.88 0.08 -9.00
N GLY A 21 5.87 0.03 -9.91
CA GLY A 21 6.68 1.22 -10.25
C GLY A 21 5.84 2.36 -10.84
N GLN A 22 4.89 2.04 -11.72
CA GLN A 22 4.00 3.04 -12.33
C GLN A 22 3.07 3.68 -11.29
N PHE A 23 2.45 2.89 -10.43
CA PHE A 23 1.58 3.42 -9.37
C PHE A 23 2.36 4.22 -8.33
N LEU A 24 3.57 3.81 -7.99
CA LEU A 24 4.43 4.59 -7.09
C LEU A 24 4.79 5.96 -7.71
N ALA A 25 5.09 6.01 -9.00
CA ALA A 25 5.36 7.26 -9.69
C ALA A 25 4.14 8.20 -9.67
N VAL A 26 2.95 7.67 -9.92
CA VAL A 26 1.68 8.42 -9.80
C VAL A 26 1.49 8.93 -8.38
N ALA A 27 1.67 8.06 -7.38
CA ALA A 27 1.51 8.42 -5.98
C ALA A 27 2.48 9.54 -5.56
N GLU A 28 3.73 9.52 -6.03
CA GLU A 28 4.70 10.61 -5.78
C GLU A 28 4.20 11.95 -6.33
N GLU A 29 3.69 11.96 -7.56
CA GLU A 29 3.15 13.18 -8.17
C GLU A 29 1.92 13.70 -7.43
N LEU A 30 1.03 12.81 -7.01
CA LEU A 30 -0.19 13.19 -6.29
C LEU A 30 0.12 13.70 -4.86
N ALA A 31 1.09 13.10 -4.20
CA ALA A 31 1.43 13.41 -2.81
C ALA A 31 2.29 14.67 -2.65
N ARG A 32 3.07 15.02 -3.67
CA ARG A 32 4.04 16.13 -3.61
C ARG A 32 3.45 17.44 -3.13
N PRO A 33 2.30 17.94 -3.65
CA PRO A 33 1.71 19.20 -3.19
C PRO A 33 1.25 19.19 -1.73
N ALA A 34 1.03 18.00 -1.14
CA ALA A 34 0.70 17.86 0.27
C ALA A 34 1.95 17.74 1.17
N GLY A 35 3.15 17.81 0.59
CA GLY A 35 4.41 17.63 1.31
C GLY A 35 4.71 16.20 1.70
N LEU A 36 4.07 15.22 1.04
CA LEU A 36 4.23 13.80 1.31
C LEU A 36 4.99 13.11 0.18
N THR A 37 5.68 12.03 0.52
CA THR A 37 6.14 11.04 -0.44
C THR A 37 5.06 9.96 -0.63
N ALA A 38 5.16 9.16 -1.68
CA ALA A 38 4.27 8.03 -1.87
C ALA A 38 4.25 7.10 -0.64
N ALA A 39 5.43 6.77 -0.11
CA ALA A 39 5.55 5.89 1.05
C ALA A 39 4.89 6.47 2.31
N ARG A 40 5.05 7.76 2.57
CA ARG A 40 4.42 8.43 3.71
C ARG A 40 2.91 8.48 3.57
N TRP A 41 2.42 8.79 2.37
CA TRP A 41 1.00 8.75 2.07
C TRP A 41 0.42 7.35 2.27
N GLN A 42 1.10 6.31 1.80
CA GLN A 42 0.66 4.92 1.99
C GLN A 42 0.57 4.55 3.48
N VAL A 43 1.55 4.90 4.29
CA VAL A 43 1.53 4.62 5.74
C VAL A 43 0.40 5.38 6.44
N LEU A 44 0.24 6.67 6.15
CA LEU A 44 -0.89 7.44 6.69
C LEU A 44 -2.23 6.87 6.24
N GLY A 45 -2.36 6.52 4.96
CA GLY A 45 -3.56 5.92 4.41
C GLY A 45 -3.95 4.61 5.11
N ALA A 46 -2.97 3.81 5.45
CA ALA A 46 -3.20 2.53 6.14
C ALA A 46 -3.83 2.70 7.53
N VAL A 47 -3.62 3.83 8.19
CA VAL A 47 -4.10 4.07 9.57
C VAL A 47 -5.26 5.06 9.64
N LEU A 48 -5.78 5.54 8.51
CA LEU A 48 -6.90 6.49 8.50
C LEU A 48 -8.18 5.90 9.08
N ALA A 49 -8.48 4.65 8.74
CA ALA A 49 -9.71 3.99 9.22
C ALA A 49 -9.61 3.59 10.70
N GLU A 50 -8.45 3.09 11.10
CA GLU A 50 -8.16 2.70 12.47
C GLU A 50 -6.65 2.71 12.73
N PRO A 51 -6.20 3.01 13.95
CA PRO A 51 -4.81 2.85 14.32
C PRO A 51 -4.33 1.41 14.15
N LEU A 52 -3.10 1.24 13.69
CA LEU A 52 -2.50 -0.07 13.45
C LEU A 52 -1.09 -0.14 14.01
N PRO A 53 -0.64 -1.33 14.46
CA PRO A 53 0.77 -1.54 14.77
C PRO A 53 1.59 -1.57 13.47
N VAL A 54 2.88 -1.24 13.57
CA VAL A 54 3.81 -1.25 12.44
C VAL A 54 3.78 -2.57 11.66
N ALA A 55 3.71 -3.70 12.38
CA ALA A 55 3.61 -5.03 11.75
C ALA A 55 2.36 -5.19 10.87
N GLY A 56 1.23 -4.63 11.30
CA GLY A 56 -0.02 -4.64 10.53
C GLY A 56 0.09 -3.80 9.26
N ILE A 57 0.69 -2.62 9.36
CA ILE A 57 0.94 -1.74 8.22
C ILE A 57 1.86 -2.42 7.20
N ALA A 58 2.97 -3.00 7.67
CA ALA A 58 3.93 -3.70 6.82
C ALA A 58 3.28 -4.84 6.04
N ARG A 59 2.41 -5.60 6.69
CA ARG A 59 1.65 -6.68 6.07
C ARG A 59 0.70 -6.17 5.00
N ALA A 60 -0.02 -5.09 5.29
CA ALA A 60 -0.94 -4.47 4.33
C ALA A 60 -0.22 -3.90 3.11
N MET A 61 0.97 -3.33 3.29
CA MET A 61 1.76 -2.71 2.22
C MET A 61 2.66 -3.71 1.47
N GLY A 62 2.88 -4.91 2.01
CA GLY A 62 3.80 -5.88 1.43
C GLY A 62 5.27 -5.46 1.52
N ILE A 63 5.66 -4.69 2.53
CA ILE A 63 7.05 -4.25 2.78
C ILE A 63 7.50 -4.66 4.17
N THR A 64 8.78 -4.44 4.48
CA THR A 64 9.35 -4.85 5.76
C THR A 64 8.88 -3.97 6.92
N ARG A 65 8.79 -4.55 8.13
CA ARG A 65 8.52 -3.78 9.36
C ARG A 65 9.55 -2.68 9.58
N GLN A 66 10.81 -2.96 9.27
CA GLN A 66 11.89 -1.97 9.42
C GLN A 66 11.66 -0.73 8.53
N SER A 67 11.23 -0.93 7.28
CA SER A 67 10.90 0.17 6.37
C SER A 67 9.71 0.99 6.89
N VAL A 68 8.66 0.33 7.34
CA VAL A 68 7.48 1.00 7.93
C VAL A 68 7.87 1.75 9.19
N GLN A 69 8.66 1.14 10.08
CA GLN A 69 9.10 1.78 11.32
C GLN A 69 9.82 3.11 11.05
N ARG A 70 10.70 3.13 10.07
CA ARG A 70 11.42 4.35 9.68
C ARG A 70 10.48 5.44 9.16
N ILE A 71 9.50 5.07 8.33
CA ILE A 71 8.49 6.01 7.80
C ILE A 71 7.60 6.51 8.93
N ALA A 72 7.15 5.61 9.81
CA ALA A 72 6.31 5.95 10.97
C ALA A 72 7.01 6.93 11.90
N ASP A 73 8.26 6.67 12.25
CA ASP A 73 9.06 7.55 13.11
C ASP A 73 9.21 8.95 12.49
N LEU A 74 9.43 9.02 11.20
CA LEU A 74 9.52 10.30 10.49
C LEU A 74 8.19 11.06 10.48
N LEU A 75 7.07 10.36 10.28
CA LEU A 75 5.73 10.96 10.35
C LEU A 75 5.44 11.51 11.75
N VAL A 76 5.83 10.78 12.78
CA VAL A 76 5.69 11.22 14.19
C VAL A 76 6.56 12.44 14.45
N GLU A 77 7.81 12.43 14.02
CA GLU A 77 8.72 13.57 14.14
C GLU A 77 8.15 14.85 13.49
N ARG A 78 7.47 14.70 12.36
CA ARG A 78 6.84 15.81 11.64
C ARG A 78 5.46 16.19 12.14
N GLY A 79 4.94 15.51 13.16
CA GLY A 79 3.63 15.80 13.72
C GLY A 79 2.45 15.33 12.87
N LEU A 80 2.68 14.46 11.89
CA LEU A 80 1.64 13.92 11.00
C LEU A 80 1.02 12.63 11.51
N ALA A 81 1.70 11.95 12.44
CA ALA A 81 1.22 10.76 13.11
C ALA A 81 1.64 10.79 14.58
N GLU A 82 1.07 9.92 15.38
CA GLU A 82 1.39 9.72 16.78
C GLU A 82 1.34 8.24 17.13
N TYR A 83 2.15 7.86 18.12
CA TYR A 83 2.05 6.52 18.70
C TYR A 83 1.06 6.53 19.85
N ARG A 84 0.21 5.50 19.91
CA ARG A 84 -0.75 5.28 20.99
C ARG A 84 -0.50 3.93 21.66
N PRO A 85 -0.86 3.79 22.95
CA PRO A 85 -0.81 2.50 23.61
C PRO A 85 -1.68 1.47 22.89
N ASN A 86 -1.17 0.24 22.79
CA ASN A 86 -1.91 -0.87 22.23
C ASN A 86 -2.43 -1.77 23.35
N PRO A 87 -3.75 -1.81 23.62
CA PRO A 87 -4.31 -2.62 24.69
C PRO A 87 -4.07 -4.13 24.50
N ALA A 88 -3.93 -4.57 23.25
CA ALA A 88 -3.68 -5.98 22.93
C ALA A 88 -2.20 -6.39 23.07
N HIS A 89 -1.27 -5.41 23.00
CA HIS A 89 0.17 -5.71 22.99
C HIS A 89 0.98 -4.54 23.57
N ARG A 90 1.55 -4.70 24.76
CA ARG A 90 2.28 -3.62 25.45
C ARG A 90 3.51 -3.10 24.70
N ARG A 91 4.16 -3.93 23.89
CA ARG A 91 5.39 -3.58 23.17
C ARG A 91 5.14 -3.05 21.75
N ALA A 92 4.01 -3.37 21.16
CA ALA A 92 3.66 -2.96 19.81
C ALA A 92 2.68 -1.79 19.88
N LYS A 93 3.19 -0.56 19.86
CA LYS A 93 2.38 0.65 19.83
C LYS A 93 1.54 0.72 18.55
N LEU A 94 0.41 1.41 18.63
CA LEU A 94 -0.42 1.72 17.49
C LEU A 94 0.04 3.05 16.88
N LEU A 95 0.16 3.08 15.56
CA LEU A 95 0.33 4.34 14.83
C LEU A 95 -1.05 4.88 14.46
N ALA A 96 -1.26 6.16 14.71
CA ALA A 96 -2.50 6.87 14.37
C ALA A 96 -2.16 8.17 13.67
N PRO A 97 -3.00 8.64 12.73
CA PRO A 97 -2.81 9.96 12.14
C PRO A 97 -3.18 11.04 13.16
N THR A 98 -2.45 12.15 13.15
CA THR A 98 -2.85 13.38 13.82
C THR A 98 -3.86 14.12 12.93
N GLU A 99 -4.45 15.18 13.45
CA GLU A 99 -5.29 16.08 12.65
C GLU A 99 -4.51 16.66 11.47
N ALA A 100 -3.24 17.04 11.68
CA ALA A 100 -2.36 17.50 10.61
C ALA A 100 -2.10 16.42 9.56
N GLY A 101 -1.94 15.16 9.96
CA GLY A 101 -1.79 14.03 9.05
C GLY A 101 -3.05 13.80 8.21
N ARG A 102 -4.22 13.84 8.84
CA ARG A 102 -5.50 13.75 8.13
C ARG A 102 -5.70 14.88 7.13
N ALA A 103 -5.36 16.10 7.51
CA ALA A 103 -5.44 17.27 6.64
C ALA A 103 -4.49 17.15 5.44
N ALA A 104 -3.29 16.64 5.64
CA ALA A 104 -2.33 16.40 4.56
C ALA A 104 -2.88 15.40 3.54
N VAL A 105 -3.44 14.29 3.99
CA VAL A 105 -4.07 13.30 3.11
C VAL A 105 -5.29 13.88 2.39
N ALA A 106 -6.10 14.67 3.09
CA ALA A 106 -7.28 15.32 2.50
C ALA A 106 -6.91 16.24 1.34
N ARG A 107 -5.74 16.92 1.39
CA ARG A 107 -5.27 17.75 0.27
C ARG A 107 -4.95 16.96 -1.00
N ILE A 108 -4.67 15.68 -0.88
CA ILE A 108 -4.43 14.80 -2.04
C ILE A 108 -5.75 14.41 -2.72
N GLY A 109 -6.85 14.37 -1.97
CA GLY A 109 -8.15 13.86 -2.42
C GLY A 109 -8.61 14.35 -3.78
N PRO A 110 -8.66 15.68 -4.05
CA PRO A 110 -9.13 16.18 -5.35
C PRO A 110 -8.29 15.72 -6.54
N ARG A 111 -6.96 15.69 -6.40
CA ARG A 111 -6.05 15.21 -7.45
C ARG A 111 -6.16 13.70 -7.63
N HIS A 112 -6.31 12.97 -6.54
CA HIS A 112 -6.52 11.53 -6.56
C HIS A 112 -7.82 11.19 -7.31
N ALA A 113 -8.92 11.88 -7.01
CA ALA A 113 -10.20 11.70 -7.69
C ALA A 113 -10.08 12.00 -9.20
N ALA A 114 -9.45 13.12 -9.57
CA ALA A 114 -9.25 13.48 -10.97
C ALA A 114 -8.42 12.44 -11.73
N PHE A 115 -7.39 11.89 -11.10
CA PHE A 115 -6.61 10.82 -11.71
C PHE A 115 -7.40 9.52 -11.84
N ALA A 116 -8.19 9.17 -10.83
CA ALA A 116 -9.07 8.00 -10.87
C ALA A 116 -10.07 8.09 -12.03
N ASP A 117 -10.68 9.25 -12.24
CA ASP A 117 -11.60 9.47 -13.36
C ASP A 117 -10.89 9.28 -14.71
N ARG A 118 -9.71 9.86 -14.88
CA ARG A 118 -8.91 9.70 -16.10
C ARG A 118 -8.53 8.24 -16.37
N LEU A 119 -8.16 7.51 -15.32
CA LEU A 119 -7.82 6.11 -15.45
C LEU A 119 -9.05 5.28 -15.83
N ALA A 120 -10.19 5.52 -15.16
CA ALA A 120 -11.45 4.84 -15.48
C ALA A 120 -11.92 5.13 -16.90
N ASP A 121 -11.80 6.37 -17.36
CA ASP A 121 -12.16 6.77 -18.73
C ASP A 121 -11.27 6.10 -19.78
N SER A 122 -10.00 5.92 -19.48
CA SER A 122 -9.03 5.35 -20.43
C SER A 122 -9.03 3.82 -20.44
N PHE A 123 -9.16 3.19 -19.29
CA PHE A 123 -9.06 1.74 -19.12
C PHE A 123 -10.42 1.05 -19.06
N GLY A 124 -11.40 1.72 -18.47
CA GLY A 124 -12.74 1.21 -18.21
C GLY A 124 -12.96 0.95 -16.73
N GLU A 125 -14.09 1.42 -16.20
CA GLU A 125 -14.46 1.22 -14.80
C GLU A 125 -14.71 -0.27 -14.48
N ALA A 126 -15.39 -0.99 -15.40
CA ALA A 126 -15.63 -2.42 -15.26
C ALA A 126 -14.33 -3.23 -15.29
N GLU A 127 -13.39 -2.84 -16.14
CA GLU A 127 -12.06 -3.46 -16.24
C GLU A 127 -11.23 -3.21 -14.99
N LEU A 128 -11.32 -2.01 -14.39
CA LEU A 128 -10.70 -1.73 -13.10
C LEU A 128 -11.27 -2.60 -12.00
N ALA A 129 -12.59 -2.74 -11.94
CA ALA A 129 -13.24 -3.61 -10.96
C ALA A 129 -12.79 -5.07 -11.11
N SER A 130 -12.67 -5.55 -12.33
CA SER A 130 -12.17 -6.90 -12.62
C SER A 130 -10.70 -7.06 -12.21
N ALA A 131 -9.87 -6.05 -12.46
CA ALA A 131 -8.47 -6.05 -12.05
C ALA A 131 -8.31 -6.12 -10.54
N VAL A 132 -9.08 -5.33 -9.78
CA VAL A 132 -9.09 -5.36 -8.31
C VAL A 132 -9.44 -6.77 -7.81
N GLU A 133 -10.51 -7.37 -8.33
CA GLU A 133 -10.92 -8.72 -7.95
C GLU A 133 -9.83 -9.76 -8.20
N LEU A 134 -9.19 -9.71 -9.36
CA LEU A 134 -8.10 -10.63 -9.71
C LEU A 134 -6.87 -10.44 -8.83
N LEU A 135 -6.48 -9.19 -8.54
CA LEU A 135 -5.36 -8.89 -7.66
C LEU A 135 -5.61 -9.38 -6.23
N GLU A 136 -6.81 -9.14 -5.70
CA GLU A 136 -7.19 -9.59 -4.36
C GLU A 136 -7.19 -11.12 -4.26
N ARG A 137 -7.74 -11.82 -5.24
CA ARG A 137 -7.73 -13.29 -5.29
C ARG A 137 -6.31 -13.83 -5.37
N LEU A 138 -5.47 -13.22 -6.20
CA LEU A 138 -4.08 -13.63 -6.33
C LEU A 138 -3.33 -13.45 -5.00
N ALA A 139 -3.54 -12.34 -4.30
CA ALA A 139 -2.93 -12.08 -3.00
C ALA A 139 -3.34 -13.14 -1.97
N VAL A 140 -4.62 -13.49 -1.90
CA VAL A 140 -5.14 -14.54 -0.98
C VAL A 140 -4.49 -15.89 -1.29
N VAL A 141 -4.37 -16.25 -2.56
CA VAL A 141 -3.74 -17.52 -2.96
C VAL A 141 -2.26 -17.56 -2.59
N LEU A 142 -1.53 -16.46 -2.87
CA LEU A 142 -0.10 -16.37 -2.55
C LEU A 142 0.17 -16.45 -1.04
N ASP A 143 -0.72 -15.88 -0.22
CA ASP A 143 -0.60 -15.98 1.24
C ASP A 143 -0.71 -17.44 1.74
N LYS A 144 -1.44 -18.27 1.03
CA LYS A 144 -1.66 -19.68 1.39
C LYS A 144 -0.62 -20.62 0.81
N LEU A 145 0.07 -20.21 -0.25
CA LEU A 145 1.12 -21.02 -0.87
C LEU A 145 2.42 -20.87 -0.10
N ASP A 146 2.96 -21.98 0.37
CA ASP A 146 4.26 -21.98 1.02
C ASP A 146 5.34 -21.75 -0.06
N PRO A 147 6.13 -20.65 0.06
CA PRO A 147 7.26 -20.45 -0.83
C PRO A 147 8.43 -21.41 -0.58
N ALA A 148 8.43 -22.17 0.52
CA ALA A 148 9.34 -23.30 0.73
C ALA A 148 9.00 -24.40 -0.30
N VAL A 149 9.30 -24.05 -1.47
CA VAL A 149 9.05 -24.84 -2.64
C VAL A 149 9.86 -26.09 -2.60
N THR A 150 9.14 -27.14 -2.63
CA THR A 150 9.38 -28.25 -3.49
C THR A 150 10.82 -28.36 -3.93
N GLU A 151 11.59 -29.00 -3.12
CA GLU A 151 12.76 -29.71 -3.64
C GLU A 151 12.29 -30.61 -4.79
N PRO A 152 13.01 -30.62 -5.92
CA PRO A 152 12.66 -31.46 -7.04
C PRO A 152 12.75 -32.93 -6.70
#